data_8f73b6fd8a81c535d446bbf647f5ace3
#
_entry.id   8f73b6fd8a81c535d446bbf647f5ace3
#
_cell.length_a   1.000
_cell.length_b   1.000
_cell.length_c   1.000
_cell.angle_alpha   90.00
_cell.angle_beta   90.00
_cell.angle_gamma   90.00
#
_symmetry.space_group_name_H-M   'P 1'
#
loop_
_entity.id
_entity.type
_entity.pdbx_description
1 polymer ?
#
loop_
_entity_poly.entity_id
_entity_poly.type
_entity_poly.pdbx_seq_one_letter_code
_entity_poly.pdbx_strand_id
1 'polypeptide(L)'
;DVDPTTMNMCLEDLERKLSEKTKIVTVVHWGGYPVDLVKLEEIRKRFEQKYGFAFMIIDDAAHSFGSQLDGKPIGDFDTITTFSLQAIKHITSVDGGFWISPYKELNERGRLTRWYGIDREGPRADFRCESDIPEWGFKFHMNDLCAAIGMENLKHADTIIGTHRANGVYYNDALKDISGVTLLENDPRKKSAYWLYTMRVENRDGFMKHMLENGIVTSRVHERNDKHSCVADFRAELPNVDLVTQDMISIPVGWWVTPEDRERIVECIKQGW
;
A
#
# COMPACT_ATOMS: atom_id res chain seq x y z
N ASP A 1 -15.01 -2.09 7.00
CA ASP A 1 -14.57 -3.48 6.80
C ASP A 1 -13.77 -3.58 5.49
N VAL A 2 -13.11 -4.71 5.26
CA VAL A 2 -12.39 -4.98 4.01
C VAL A 2 -13.26 -5.73 3.01
N ASP A 3 -12.87 -5.68 1.74
CA ASP A 3 -13.37 -6.59 0.72
C ASP A 3 -12.51 -7.87 0.73
N PRO A 4 -13.09 -9.05 1.00
CA PRO A 4 -12.33 -10.28 1.13
C PRO A 4 -11.76 -10.80 -0.18
N THR A 5 -12.14 -10.23 -1.32
CA THR A 5 -11.60 -10.58 -2.64
C THR A 5 -10.35 -9.75 -3.00
N THR A 6 -10.16 -8.60 -2.36
CA THR A 6 -9.06 -7.69 -2.66
C THR A 6 -8.16 -7.38 -1.45
N MET A 7 -8.62 -7.65 -0.24
CA MET A 7 -8.04 -7.22 1.05
C MET A 7 -8.03 -5.70 1.25
N ASN A 8 -8.53 -4.93 0.30
CA ASN A 8 -8.64 -3.48 0.39
C ASN A 8 -9.91 -3.07 1.16
N MET A 9 -10.04 -1.78 1.47
CA MET A 9 -11.26 -1.23 2.05
C MET A 9 -12.48 -1.56 1.17
N CYS A 10 -13.53 -2.07 1.77
CA CYS A 10 -14.82 -2.27 1.11
C CYS A 10 -15.50 -0.90 0.90
N LEU A 11 -15.58 -0.45 -0.35
CA LEU A 11 -16.12 0.87 -0.67
C LEU A 11 -17.61 1.00 -0.40
N GLU A 12 -18.37 -0.10 -0.49
CA GLU A 12 -19.78 -0.16 -0.10
C GLU A 12 -19.96 0.04 1.41
N ASP A 13 -19.09 -0.56 2.20
CA ASP A 13 -19.12 -0.38 3.66
C ASP A 13 -18.67 1.03 4.05
N LEU A 14 -17.65 1.58 3.37
CA LEU A 14 -17.29 2.98 3.51
C LEU A 14 -18.49 3.89 3.27
N GLU A 15 -19.17 3.77 2.12
CA GLU A 15 -20.27 4.64 1.75
C GLU A 15 -21.40 4.60 2.78
N ARG A 16 -21.72 3.42 3.35
CA ARG A 16 -22.72 3.29 4.42
C ARG A 16 -22.33 4.00 5.72
N LYS A 17 -21.03 4.12 6.00
CA LYS A 17 -20.50 4.70 7.25
C LYS A 17 -20.18 6.19 7.15
N LEU A 18 -20.20 6.77 5.95
CA LEU A 18 -19.97 8.20 5.76
C LEU A 18 -21.03 9.07 6.47
N SER A 19 -20.57 10.11 7.12
CA SER A 19 -21.43 11.09 7.81
C SER A 19 -20.88 12.50 7.63
N GLU A 20 -21.67 13.51 8.00
CA GLU A 20 -21.24 14.93 8.00
C GLU A 20 -19.97 15.21 8.81
N LYS A 21 -19.58 14.28 9.70
CA LYS A 21 -18.34 14.34 10.48
C LYS A 21 -17.13 13.84 9.70
N THR A 22 -17.33 13.13 8.60
CA THR A 22 -16.23 12.56 7.80
C THR A 22 -15.54 13.69 7.05
N LYS A 23 -14.27 13.94 7.38
CA LYS A 23 -13.42 14.96 6.74
C LYS A 23 -12.32 14.37 5.88
N ILE A 24 -11.85 13.18 6.24
CA ILE A 24 -10.76 12.48 5.57
C ILE A 24 -11.13 11.00 5.46
N VAL A 25 -10.84 10.41 4.32
CA VAL A 25 -10.85 8.96 4.08
C VAL A 25 -9.44 8.53 3.69
N THR A 26 -8.87 7.60 4.46
CA THR A 26 -7.56 7.03 4.14
C THR A 26 -7.76 5.63 3.57
N VAL A 27 -7.26 5.38 2.37
CA VAL A 27 -7.26 4.06 1.72
C VAL A 27 -5.85 3.52 1.61
N VAL A 28 -5.72 2.21 1.68
CA VAL A 28 -4.44 1.49 1.53
C VAL A 28 -4.57 0.54 0.35
N HIS A 29 -3.57 0.48 -0.51
CA HIS A 29 -3.50 -0.48 -1.61
C HIS A 29 -2.82 -1.75 -1.15
N TRP A 30 -3.57 -2.71 -0.61
CA TRP A 30 -3.01 -3.94 -0.05
C TRP A 30 -2.09 -4.67 -1.03
N GLY A 31 -0.87 -4.97 -0.58
CA GLY A 31 0.10 -5.76 -1.35
C GLY A 31 0.49 -5.16 -2.70
N GLY A 32 0.10 -3.92 -3.00
CA GLY A 32 0.29 -3.27 -4.29
C GLY A 32 -0.90 -3.41 -5.24
N TYR A 33 -2.02 -4.02 -4.79
CA TYR A 33 -3.24 -4.11 -5.58
C TYR A 33 -4.10 -2.85 -5.41
N PRO A 34 -4.37 -2.08 -6.48
CA PRO A 34 -5.06 -0.79 -6.35
C PRO A 34 -6.47 -0.88 -5.80
N VAL A 35 -6.80 0.03 -4.86
CA VAL A 35 -8.20 0.38 -4.57
C VAL A 35 -8.82 0.99 -5.83
N ASP A 36 -10.10 0.79 -6.05
CA ASP A 36 -10.83 1.45 -7.13
C ASP A 36 -11.05 2.94 -6.78
N LEU A 37 -10.05 3.77 -7.11
CA LEU A 37 -10.07 5.21 -6.86
C LEU A 37 -11.11 5.93 -7.73
N VAL A 38 -11.50 5.35 -8.87
CA VAL A 38 -12.58 5.90 -9.73
C VAL A 38 -13.92 5.79 -9.00
N LYS A 39 -14.21 4.60 -8.47
CA LYS A 39 -15.41 4.37 -7.65
C LYS A 39 -15.40 5.21 -6.35
N LEU A 40 -14.24 5.33 -5.71
CA LEU A 40 -14.10 6.16 -4.51
C LEU A 40 -14.40 7.64 -4.80
N GLU A 41 -13.94 8.13 -5.95
CA GLU A 41 -14.26 9.50 -6.41
C GLU A 41 -15.76 9.70 -6.68
N GLU A 42 -16.44 8.70 -7.23
CA GLU A 42 -17.89 8.74 -7.39
C GLU A 42 -18.62 8.82 -6.03
N ILE A 43 -18.15 8.08 -5.03
CA ILE A 43 -18.65 8.15 -3.65
C ILE A 43 -18.41 9.55 -3.08
N ARG A 44 -17.23 10.14 -3.28
CA ARG A 44 -16.87 11.49 -2.85
C ARG A 44 -17.83 12.54 -3.43
N LYS A 45 -18.17 12.43 -4.72
CA LYS A 45 -19.13 13.33 -5.38
C LYS A 45 -20.55 13.21 -4.82
N ARG A 46 -21.02 11.97 -4.58
CA ARG A 46 -22.34 11.77 -3.92
C ARG A 46 -22.36 12.33 -2.49
N PHE A 47 -21.26 12.15 -1.76
CA PHE A 47 -21.09 12.72 -0.44
C PHE A 47 -21.16 14.26 -0.46
N GLU A 48 -20.42 14.88 -1.38
CA GLU A 48 -20.42 16.35 -1.56
C GLU A 48 -21.82 16.90 -1.89
N GLN A 49 -22.54 16.23 -2.78
CA GLN A 49 -23.93 16.59 -3.09
C GLN A 49 -24.85 16.51 -1.86
N LYS A 50 -24.62 15.54 -0.97
CA LYS A 50 -25.44 15.34 0.22
C LYS A 50 -25.12 16.29 1.37
N TYR A 51 -23.85 16.61 1.58
CA TYR A 51 -23.39 17.34 2.77
C TYR A 51 -22.84 18.74 2.48
N GLY A 52 -22.69 19.14 1.21
CA GLY A 52 -22.23 20.46 0.80
C GLY A 52 -20.72 20.69 0.89
N PHE A 53 -19.95 19.64 1.14
CA PHE A 53 -18.48 19.65 1.12
C PHE A 53 -17.95 18.26 0.77
N ALA A 54 -16.75 18.19 0.18
CA ALA A 54 -16.08 16.94 -0.13
C ALA A 54 -15.14 16.51 1.02
N PHE A 55 -15.05 15.22 1.31
CA PHE A 55 -13.96 14.70 2.15
C PHE A 55 -12.66 14.62 1.35
N MET A 56 -11.53 14.75 2.04
CA MET A 56 -10.21 14.57 1.45
C MET A 56 -9.86 13.09 1.39
N ILE A 57 -9.20 12.66 0.32
CA ILE A 57 -8.68 11.29 0.20
C ILE A 57 -7.17 11.31 0.46
N ILE A 58 -6.74 10.53 1.45
CA ILE A 58 -5.34 10.18 1.66
C ILE A 58 -5.15 8.76 1.11
N ASP A 59 -4.26 8.65 0.15
CA ASP A 59 -3.95 7.44 -0.58
C ASP A 59 -2.62 6.88 -0.07
N ASP A 60 -2.69 5.87 0.80
CA ASP A 60 -1.50 5.17 1.30
C ASP A 60 -1.02 4.16 0.26
N ALA A 61 -0.11 4.61 -0.58
CA ALA A 61 0.53 3.84 -1.63
C ALA A 61 1.86 3.22 -1.20
N ALA A 62 2.08 3.01 0.12
CA ALA A 62 3.32 2.42 0.64
C ALA A 62 3.66 1.04 0.05
N HIS A 63 2.68 0.34 -0.53
CA HIS A 63 2.84 -0.94 -1.23
C HIS A 63 2.71 -0.82 -2.76
N SER A 64 2.42 0.36 -3.30
CA SER A 64 1.89 0.51 -4.65
C SER A 64 2.77 1.30 -5.60
N PHE A 65 4.06 1.43 -5.28
CA PHE A 65 4.99 2.07 -6.20
C PHE A 65 4.97 1.36 -7.56
N GLY A 66 4.56 2.09 -8.61
CA GLY A 66 4.39 1.58 -9.96
C GLY A 66 3.04 0.91 -10.27
N SER A 67 2.12 0.76 -9.30
CA SER A 67 0.76 0.25 -9.57
C SER A 67 -0.04 1.22 -10.43
N GLN A 68 -1.03 0.69 -11.17
CA GLN A 68 -1.88 1.49 -12.07
C GLN A 68 -3.34 1.06 -11.95
N LEU A 69 -4.26 2.02 -12.13
CA LEU A 69 -5.69 1.79 -12.31
C LEU A 69 -6.14 2.46 -13.61
N ASP A 70 -6.80 1.72 -14.50
CA ASP A 70 -7.21 2.16 -15.85
C ASP A 70 -6.04 2.77 -16.67
N GLY A 71 -4.84 2.19 -16.53
CA GLY A 71 -3.62 2.68 -17.17
C GLY A 71 -2.99 3.91 -16.53
N LYS A 72 -3.64 4.51 -15.53
CA LYS A 72 -3.18 5.70 -14.82
C LYS A 72 -2.38 5.29 -13.58
N PRO A 73 -1.15 5.80 -13.37
CA PRO A 73 -0.35 5.47 -12.20
C PRO A 73 -1.05 5.86 -10.88
N ILE A 74 -0.91 5.02 -9.85
CA ILE A 74 -1.23 5.44 -8.48
C ILE A 74 -0.33 6.62 -8.12
N GLY A 75 -0.93 7.68 -7.58
CA GLY A 75 -0.29 8.97 -7.36
C GLY A 75 -0.63 10.04 -8.40
N ASP A 76 -1.29 9.68 -9.49
CA ASP A 76 -1.77 10.63 -10.51
C ASP A 76 -3.30 10.88 -10.41
N PHE A 77 -3.90 10.54 -9.29
CA PHE A 77 -5.31 10.79 -8.97
C PHE A 77 -5.47 12.08 -8.13
N ASP A 78 -6.70 12.55 -7.98
CA ASP A 78 -7.02 13.73 -7.15
C ASP A 78 -7.03 13.36 -5.65
N THR A 79 -5.87 12.90 -5.18
CA THR A 79 -5.64 12.41 -3.82
C THR A 79 -4.31 12.94 -3.27
N ILE A 80 -4.15 12.92 -1.96
CA ILE A 80 -2.84 13.05 -1.33
C ILE A 80 -2.25 11.64 -1.24
N THR A 81 -1.28 11.34 -2.08
CA THR A 81 -0.69 10.01 -2.15
C THR A 81 0.66 9.95 -1.44
N THR A 82 0.84 8.96 -0.57
CA THR A 82 2.09 8.74 0.19
C THR A 82 2.76 7.44 -0.25
N PHE A 83 4.07 7.50 -0.45
CA PHE A 83 4.90 6.34 -0.81
C PHE A 83 5.95 6.08 0.24
N SER A 84 6.21 4.82 0.52
CA SER A 84 7.30 4.38 1.40
C SER A 84 8.54 4.00 0.60
N LEU A 85 9.69 4.42 1.10
CA LEU A 85 11.02 4.02 0.64
C LEU A 85 11.80 3.25 1.71
N GLN A 86 11.07 2.65 2.66
CA GLN A 86 11.64 1.81 3.70
C GLN A 86 12.31 0.58 3.08
N ALA A 87 13.31 0.00 3.77
CA ALA A 87 14.23 -1.03 3.26
C ALA A 87 13.58 -2.24 2.56
N ILE A 88 12.34 -2.60 2.96
CA ILE A 88 11.62 -3.77 2.41
C ILE A 88 10.72 -3.44 1.20
N LYS A 89 10.68 -2.18 0.74
CA LYS A 89 9.83 -1.77 -0.38
C LYS A 89 10.50 -2.05 -1.73
N HIS A 90 9.73 -1.95 -2.82
CA HIS A 90 10.27 -2.14 -4.17
C HIS A 90 11.49 -1.25 -4.43
N ILE A 91 11.35 0.03 -4.09
CA ILE A 91 12.42 1.01 -4.16
C ILE A 91 12.72 1.48 -2.75
N THR A 92 13.98 1.47 -2.38
CA THR A 92 14.40 1.83 -1.03
C THR A 92 15.37 3.00 -1.03
N SER A 93 15.25 3.83 -0.01
CA SER A 93 16.26 4.80 0.43
C SER A 93 16.82 4.45 1.82
N VAL A 94 16.81 3.17 2.19
CA VAL A 94 17.06 2.62 3.53
C VAL A 94 15.86 2.87 4.44
N ASP A 95 15.47 4.12 4.61
CA ASP A 95 14.28 4.57 5.30
C ASP A 95 13.77 5.86 4.66
N GLY A 96 12.51 6.22 4.92
CA GLY A 96 11.88 7.41 4.40
C GLY A 96 10.70 7.15 3.49
N GLY A 97 10.33 8.16 2.76
CA GLY A 97 9.21 8.17 1.85
C GLY A 97 9.03 9.54 1.21
N PHE A 98 8.04 9.65 0.40
CA PHE A 98 7.60 10.92 -0.17
C PHE A 98 6.08 10.93 -0.31
N TRP A 99 5.54 12.10 -0.46
CA TRP A 99 4.15 12.29 -0.78
C TRP A 99 4.00 13.23 -1.98
N ILE A 100 2.91 13.06 -2.68
CA ILE A 100 2.52 13.91 -3.80
C ILE A 100 1.09 14.37 -3.60
N SER A 101 0.79 15.55 -4.07
CA SER A 101 -0.54 16.13 -3.96
C SER A 101 -0.80 17.07 -5.14
N PRO A 102 -2.01 17.10 -5.69
CA PRO A 102 -2.39 18.09 -6.69
C PRO A 102 -2.57 19.50 -6.09
N TYR A 103 -2.60 19.62 -4.77
CA TYR A 103 -2.90 20.88 -4.06
C TYR A 103 -1.61 21.64 -3.76
N LYS A 104 -1.36 22.72 -4.51
CA LYS A 104 -0.12 23.51 -4.40
C LYS A 104 0.14 24.02 -2.98
N GLU A 105 -0.89 24.54 -2.30
CA GLU A 105 -0.77 25.06 -0.93
C GLU A 105 -0.34 24.01 0.08
N LEU A 106 -0.85 22.77 -0.07
CA LEU A 106 -0.42 21.65 0.79
C LEU A 106 1.03 21.26 0.53
N ASN A 107 1.47 21.29 -0.73
CA ASN A 107 2.86 21.01 -1.08
C ASN A 107 3.80 22.06 -0.49
N GLU A 108 3.48 23.34 -0.60
CA GLU A 108 4.25 24.45 -0.01
C GLU A 108 4.32 24.31 1.51
N ARG A 109 3.18 24.12 2.17
CA ARG A 109 3.13 23.91 3.62
C ARG A 109 3.91 22.66 4.05
N GLY A 110 3.79 21.56 3.31
CA GLY A 110 4.53 20.32 3.57
C GLY A 110 6.06 20.50 3.48
N ARG A 111 6.54 21.31 2.55
CA ARG A 111 7.97 21.66 2.44
C ARG A 111 8.50 22.40 3.67
N LEU A 112 7.71 23.32 4.24
CA LEU A 112 8.05 23.99 5.48
C LEU A 112 7.95 23.03 6.68
N THR A 113 6.81 22.36 6.81
CA THR A 113 6.51 21.51 7.97
C THR A 113 7.50 20.37 8.14
N ARG A 114 8.01 19.78 7.04
CA ARG A 114 9.02 18.69 7.12
C ARG A 114 10.38 19.16 7.68
N TRP A 115 10.63 20.48 7.72
CA TRP A 115 11.87 21.06 8.22
C TRP A 115 11.59 22.19 9.23
N TYR A 116 11.03 21.87 10.39
CA TYR A 116 10.81 22.80 11.51
C TYR A 116 9.94 24.03 11.20
N GLY A 117 9.26 24.10 10.07
CA GLY A 117 8.58 25.30 9.58
C GLY A 117 9.50 26.32 8.89
N ILE A 118 10.79 26.00 8.71
CA ILE A 118 11.78 26.90 8.15
C ILE A 118 11.75 26.87 6.62
N ASP A 119 11.62 28.03 5.99
CA ASP A 119 11.83 28.18 4.56
C ASP A 119 13.33 28.18 4.22
N ARG A 120 13.82 27.05 3.73
CA ARG A 120 15.22 26.89 3.36
C ARG A 120 15.59 27.54 2.01
N GLU A 121 14.61 27.88 1.20
CA GLU A 121 14.78 28.46 -0.15
C GLU A 121 14.57 29.99 -0.13
N GLY A 122 14.00 30.51 0.95
CA GLY A 122 13.77 31.92 1.15
C GLY A 122 15.04 32.71 1.44
N PRO A 123 14.99 34.05 1.34
CA PRO A 123 16.11 34.94 1.63
C PRO A 123 16.49 34.83 3.11
N ARG A 124 17.79 34.85 3.38
CA ARG A 124 18.37 34.82 4.73
C ARG A 124 19.32 35.96 4.95
N ALA A 125 19.40 36.47 6.16
CA ALA A 125 20.37 37.49 6.56
C ALA A 125 21.79 36.91 6.59
N ASP A 126 21.95 35.66 7.03
CA ASP A 126 23.19 34.90 6.94
C ASP A 126 22.87 33.38 6.89
N PHE A 127 23.93 32.57 6.93
CA PHE A 127 23.80 31.10 6.78
C PHE A 127 22.90 30.43 7.83
N ARG A 128 22.71 30.99 9.01
CA ARG A 128 21.97 30.42 10.14
C ARG A 128 20.81 31.27 10.64
N CYS A 129 20.60 32.45 10.10
CA CYS A 129 19.51 33.32 10.48
C CYS A 129 18.29 33.01 9.63
N GLU A 130 17.31 32.39 10.25
CA GLU A 130 16.00 32.22 9.68
C GLU A 130 15.23 33.56 9.70
N SER A 131 14.38 33.76 8.72
CA SER A 131 13.30 34.75 8.76
C SER A 131 12.24 34.34 9.79
N ASP A 132 11.08 34.94 9.75
CA ASP A 132 9.96 34.49 10.58
C ASP A 132 9.57 33.03 10.30
N ILE A 133 9.19 32.29 11.35
CA ILE A 133 8.68 30.92 11.28
C ILE A 133 7.20 30.97 11.69
N PRO A 134 6.28 31.15 10.73
CA PRO A 134 4.86 31.39 11.06
C PRO A 134 4.14 30.13 11.58
N GLU A 135 4.66 28.95 11.30
CA GLU A 135 4.11 27.67 11.74
C GLU A 135 5.25 26.70 12.13
N TRP A 136 5.12 26.08 13.30
CA TRP A 136 6.09 25.05 13.72
C TRP A 136 6.02 23.79 12.85
N GLY A 137 7.13 23.06 12.75
CA GLY A 137 7.19 21.82 11.97
C GLY A 137 8.05 20.74 12.65
N PHE A 138 8.38 19.70 11.89
CA PHE A 138 9.07 18.52 12.35
C PHE A 138 10.40 18.34 11.63
N LYS A 139 11.23 17.45 12.13
CA LYS A 139 12.44 16.99 11.41
C LYS A 139 12.12 15.72 10.62
N PHE A 140 11.36 15.85 9.54
CA PHE A 140 10.94 14.74 8.67
C PHE A 140 11.58 14.77 7.29
N HIS A 141 12.50 15.70 7.03
CA HIS A 141 13.20 15.74 5.74
C HIS A 141 14.09 14.52 5.57
N MET A 142 14.16 14.01 4.35
CA MET A 142 15.14 13.01 3.94
C MET A 142 16.55 13.62 3.98
N ASN A 143 17.53 12.89 4.51
CA ASN A 143 18.93 13.30 4.46
C ASN A 143 19.57 12.90 3.11
N ASP A 144 20.71 13.53 2.79
CA ASP A 144 21.37 13.35 1.49
C ASP A 144 21.86 11.93 1.25
N LEU A 145 22.24 11.19 2.30
CA LEU A 145 22.64 9.78 2.17
C LEU A 145 21.48 8.90 1.72
N CYS A 146 20.34 9.01 2.40
CA CYS A 146 19.12 8.28 2.02
C CYS A 146 18.67 8.71 0.61
N ALA A 147 18.72 10.00 0.29
CA ALA A 147 18.38 10.50 -1.04
C ALA A 147 19.26 9.91 -2.14
N ALA A 148 20.58 9.86 -1.93
CA ALA A 148 21.52 9.29 -2.89
C ALA A 148 21.27 7.79 -3.13
N ILE A 149 21.00 7.02 -2.08
CA ILE A 149 20.64 5.60 -2.19
C ILE A 149 19.33 5.45 -2.94
N GLY A 150 18.30 6.24 -2.60
CA GLY A 150 17.00 6.19 -3.27
C GLY A 150 17.09 6.53 -4.76
N MET A 151 17.87 7.54 -5.12
CA MET A 151 18.10 7.93 -6.52
C MET A 151 18.81 6.83 -7.31
N GLU A 152 19.74 6.10 -6.71
CA GLU A 152 20.39 4.97 -7.37
C GLU A 152 19.42 3.80 -7.56
N ASN A 153 18.68 3.41 -6.51
CA ASN A 153 17.68 2.36 -6.61
C ASN A 153 16.59 2.65 -7.65
N LEU A 154 16.19 3.91 -7.79
CA LEU A 154 15.14 4.32 -8.72
C LEU A 154 15.48 3.97 -10.18
N LYS A 155 16.74 3.92 -10.54
CA LYS A 155 17.20 3.50 -11.88
C LYS A 155 16.83 2.05 -12.21
N HIS A 156 16.58 1.23 -11.20
CA HIS A 156 16.24 -0.18 -11.33
C HIS A 156 14.72 -0.45 -11.17
N ALA A 157 13.90 0.59 -11.00
CA ALA A 157 12.48 0.48 -10.68
C ALA A 157 11.71 -0.41 -11.66
N ASP A 158 11.90 -0.19 -12.97
CA ASP A 158 11.18 -0.95 -14.00
C ASP A 158 11.53 -2.44 -13.96
N THR A 159 12.79 -2.78 -13.74
CA THR A 159 13.26 -4.15 -13.64
C THR A 159 12.69 -4.82 -12.38
N ILE A 160 12.79 -4.16 -11.23
CA ILE A 160 12.30 -4.67 -9.95
C ILE A 160 10.79 -4.92 -10.01
N ILE A 161 10.02 -3.91 -10.37
CA ILE A 161 8.55 -4.00 -10.47
C ILE A 161 8.14 -4.99 -11.56
N GLY A 162 8.85 -5.01 -12.67
CA GLY A 162 8.63 -5.96 -13.77
C GLY A 162 8.77 -7.41 -13.31
N THR A 163 9.78 -7.72 -12.50
CA THR A 163 10.00 -9.06 -11.94
C THR A 163 8.89 -9.43 -10.95
N HIS A 164 8.54 -8.54 -10.01
CA HIS A 164 7.41 -8.78 -9.11
C HIS A 164 6.12 -9.12 -9.88
N ARG A 165 5.82 -8.34 -10.91
CA ARG A 165 4.65 -8.60 -11.77
C ARG A 165 4.72 -9.92 -12.50
N ALA A 166 5.88 -10.24 -13.09
CA ALA A 166 6.05 -11.51 -13.79
C ALA A 166 5.81 -12.71 -12.86
N ASN A 167 6.30 -12.63 -11.62
CA ASN A 167 6.07 -13.64 -10.60
C ASN A 167 4.59 -13.70 -10.18
N GLY A 168 3.96 -12.57 -9.91
CA GLY A 168 2.55 -12.51 -9.51
C GLY A 168 1.59 -13.01 -10.60
N VAL A 169 1.82 -12.64 -11.85
CA VAL A 169 1.02 -13.13 -12.99
C VAL A 169 1.19 -14.63 -13.18
N TYR A 170 2.42 -15.15 -13.05
CA TYR A 170 2.67 -16.58 -13.09
C TYR A 170 1.90 -17.35 -12.00
N TYR A 171 1.89 -16.83 -10.76
CA TYR A 171 1.13 -17.45 -9.67
C TYR A 171 -0.37 -17.42 -9.92
N ASN A 172 -0.92 -16.33 -10.47
CA ASN A 172 -2.34 -16.25 -10.81
C ASN A 172 -2.74 -17.37 -11.78
N ASP A 173 -1.92 -17.66 -12.78
CA ASP A 173 -2.21 -18.74 -13.74
C ASP A 173 -1.98 -20.13 -13.16
N ALA A 174 -0.90 -20.30 -12.41
CA ALA A 174 -0.47 -21.61 -11.94
C ALA A 174 -1.27 -22.14 -10.73
N LEU A 175 -1.90 -21.25 -9.94
CA LEU A 175 -2.58 -21.59 -8.69
C LEU A 175 -4.11 -21.49 -8.76
N LYS A 176 -4.71 -20.99 -9.86
CA LYS A 176 -6.16 -20.70 -9.97
C LYS A 176 -7.07 -21.92 -9.76
N ASP A 177 -6.57 -23.12 -10.08
CA ASP A 177 -7.35 -24.36 -10.03
C ASP A 177 -6.88 -25.31 -8.89
N ILE A 178 -6.06 -24.82 -7.96
CA ILE A 178 -5.55 -25.65 -6.86
C ILE A 178 -6.59 -25.72 -5.74
N SER A 179 -6.98 -26.93 -5.37
CA SER A 179 -7.93 -27.16 -4.25
C SER A 179 -7.36 -26.59 -2.94
N GLY A 180 -8.20 -25.92 -2.17
CA GLY A 180 -7.80 -25.28 -0.92
C GLY A 180 -7.11 -23.91 -1.09
N VAL A 181 -6.92 -23.42 -2.33
CA VAL A 181 -6.43 -22.09 -2.63
C VAL A 181 -7.55 -21.21 -3.17
N THR A 182 -7.67 -20.01 -2.64
CA THR A 182 -8.55 -18.96 -3.19
C THR A 182 -7.67 -17.75 -3.52
N LEU A 183 -7.60 -17.42 -4.81
CA LEU A 183 -6.86 -16.24 -5.29
C LEU A 183 -7.66 -14.97 -5.03
N LEU A 184 -6.96 -13.85 -4.90
CA LEU A 184 -7.60 -12.54 -4.90
C LEU A 184 -8.08 -12.16 -6.30
N GLU A 185 -8.93 -11.13 -6.35
CA GLU A 185 -9.44 -10.55 -7.60
C GLU A 185 -8.32 -10.21 -8.58
N ASN A 186 -8.55 -10.45 -9.85
CA ASN A 186 -7.67 -10.04 -10.93
C ASN A 186 -8.44 -9.17 -11.95
N ASP A 187 -8.78 -7.94 -11.56
CA ASP A 187 -9.46 -6.96 -12.43
C ASP A 187 -8.45 -6.44 -13.47
N PRO A 188 -8.72 -6.56 -14.79
CA PRO A 188 -7.82 -6.12 -15.86
C PRO A 188 -7.54 -4.61 -15.84
N ARG A 189 -8.40 -3.80 -15.20
CA ARG A 189 -8.17 -2.35 -15.02
C ARG A 189 -7.05 -2.06 -14.02
N LYS A 190 -6.75 -3.02 -13.12
CA LYS A 190 -5.85 -2.86 -11.98
C LYS A 190 -4.53 -3.57 -12.24
N LYS A 191 -3.47 -2.83 -12.46
CA LYS A 191 -2.12 -3.37 -12.63
C LYS A 191 -1.38 -3.31 -11.30
N SER A 192 -1.38 -4.42 -10.56
CA SER A 192 -0.66 -4.54 -9.28
C SER A 192 0.84 -4.42 -9.45
N ALA A 193 1.52 -3.84 -8.46
CA ALA A 193 2.97 -3.91 -8.32
C ALA A 193 3.43 -5.18 -7.59
N TYR A 194 2.52 -5.95 -7.00
CA TYR A 194 2.81 -7.18 -6.25
C TYR A 194 3.93 -7.03 -5.23
N TRP A 195 3.84 -6.01 -4.36
CA TRP A 195 4.72 -5.95 -3.20
C TRP A 195 4.56 -7.19 -2.31
N LEU A 196 3.33 -7.68 -2.21
CA LEU A 196 2.98 -9.00 -1.69
C LEU A 196 2.21 -9.78 -2.75
N TYR A 197 2.37 -11.09 -2.74
CA TYR A 197 1.43 -12.00 -3.37
C TYR A 197 0.61 -12.66 -2.27
N THR A 198 -0.61 -12.17 -2.08
CA THR A 198 -1.54 -12.66 -1.06
C THR A 198 -2.60 -13.55 -1.70
N MET A 199 -2.93 -14.63 -1.02
CA MET A 199 -4.03 -15.55 -1.35
C MET A 199 -4.67 -16.02 -0.04
N ARG A 200 -5.75 -16.76 -0.14
CA ARG A 200 -6.39 -17.42 1.00
C ARG A 200 -6.22 -18.92 0.85
N VAL A 201 -5.97 -19.63 1.95
CA VAL A 201 -5.72 -21.07 1.93
C VAL A 201 -6.49 -21.75 3.04
N GLU A 202 -7.08 -22.89 2.73
CA GLU A 202 -7.65 -23.78 3.75
C GLU A 202 -6.52 -24.31 4.64
N ASN A 203 -6.81 -24.55 5.92
CA ASN A 203 -5.82 -25.06 6.89
C ASN A 203 -4.48 -24.30 6.82
N ARG A 204 -4.52 -22.97 6.97
CA ARG A 204 -3.33 -22.11 6.85
C ARG A 204 -2.13 -22.56 7.68
N ASP A 205 -2.35 -23.07 8.89
CA ASP A 205 -1.25 -23.51 9.74
C ASP A 205 -0.57 -24.77 9.18
N GLY A 206 -1.35 -25.69 8.60
CA GLY A 206 -0.83 -26.82 7.84
C GLY A 206 -0.04 -26.35 6.61
N PHE A 207 -0.60 -25.42 5.85
CA PHE A 207 0.07 -24.81 4.71
C PHE A 207 1.43 -24.19 5.09
N MET A 208 1.46 -23.35 6.13
CA MET A 208 2.70 -22.70 6.59
C MET A 208 3.75 -23.72 7.01
N LYS A 209 3.32 -24.78 7.71
CA LYS A 209 4.22 -25.87 8.12
C LYS A 209 4.80 -26.61 6.91
N HIS A 210 3.93 -27.02 5.97
CA HIS A 210 4.34 -27.71 4.74
C HIS A 210 5.35 -26.89 3.93
N MET A 211 5.05 -25.61 3.70
CA MET A 211 5.94 -24.71 2.97
C MET A 211 7.30 -24.56 3.67
N LEU A 212 7.30 -24.40 5.00
CA LEU A 212 8.52 -24.25 5.79
C LEU A 212 9.39 -25.52 5.75
N GLU A 213 8.78 -26.71 5.85
CA GLU A 213 9.47 -27.99 5.73
C GLU A 213 10.15 -28.17 4.35
N ASN A 214 9.61 -27.51 3.33
CA ASN A 214 10.19 -27.44 1.99
C ASN A 214 11.10 -26.21 1.79
N GLY A 215 11.47 -25.49 2.87
CA GLY A 215 12.38 -24.36 2.83
C GLY A 215 11.79 -23.09 2.20
N ILE A 216 10.45 -22.96 2.19
CA ILE A 216 9.72 -21.78 1.66
C ILE A 216 9.07 -21.06 2.84
N VAL A 217 9.53 -19.83 3.11
CA VAL A 217 8.96 -19.01 4.18
C VAL A 217 7.71 -18.29 3.67
N THR A 218 6.60 -18.45 4.39
CA THR A 218 5.33 -17.77 4.13
C THR A 218 4.92 -16.94 5.34
N SER A 219 4.11 -15.91 5.15
CA SER A 219 3.74 -15.00 6.23
C SER A 219 2.37 -14.39 6.02
N ARG A 220 1.67 -14.12 7.14
CA ARG A 220 0.47 -13.25 7.13
C ARG A 220 0.82 -11.78 6.89
N VAL A 221 2.08 -11.40 7.05
CA VAL A 221 2.68 -10.08 6.92
C VAL A 221 2.14 -9.07 7.95
N HIS A 222 0.83 -8.91 8.04
CA HIS A 222 0.17 -8.02 8.98
C HIS A 222 -0.87 -8.74 9.83
N GLU A 223 -1.02 -8.28 11.06
CA GLU A 223 -2.11 -8.65 11.94
C GLU A 223 -3.22 -7.60 11.88
N ARG A 224 -4.44 -7.97 12.27
CA ARG A 224 -5.52 -7.00 12.39
C ARG A 224 -5.20 -5.93 13.44
N ASN A 225 -5.43 -4.67 13.10
CA ASN A 225 -5.04 -3.54 13.96
C ASN A 225 -5.86 -3.46 15.25
N ASP A 226 -7.15 -3.81 15.20
CA ASP A 226 -8.09 -3.65 16.31
C ASP A 226 -7.86 -4.60 17.47
N LYS A 227 -6.95 -5.60 17.35
CA LYS A 227 -6.51 -6.43 18.47
C LYS A 227 -5.63 -5.66 19.47
N HIS A 228 -4.99 -4.57 19.02
CA HIS A 228 -4.08 -3.81 19.88
C HIS A 228 -4.83 -2.94 20.87
N SER A 229 -4.34 -2.91 22.13
CA SER A 229 -4.98 -2.18 23.22
C SER A 229 -5.04 -0.67 23.00
N CYS A 230 -4.07 -0.10 22.26
CA CYS A 230 -4.01 1.34 21.97
C CYS A 230 -5.16 1.83 21.06
N VAL A 231 -5.87 0.93 20.40
CA VAL A 231 -7.02 1.23 19.53
C VAL A 231 -8.30 0.52 19.99
N ALA A 232 -8.32 0.01 21.23
CA ALA A 232 -9.46 -0.76 21.76
C ALA A 232 -10.79 0.00 21.71
N ASP A 233 -10.77 1.31 21.89
CA ASP A 233 -11.96 2.19 21.85
C ASP A 233 -12.57 2.32 20.43
N PHE A 234 -11.83 1.90 19.41
CA PHE A 234 -12.26 1.96 18.00
C PHE A 234 -12.66 0.60 17.43
N ARG A 235 -12.72 -0.43 18.27
CA ARG A 235 -13.15 -1.76 17.82
C ARG A 235 -14.57 -1.74 17.29
N ALA A 236 -14.76 -2.46 16.20
CA ALA A 236 -16.06 -2.62 15.55
C ALA A 236 -16.24 -4.07 15.09
N GLU A 237 -17.48 -4.43 14.75
CA GLU A 237 -17.77 -5.69 14.07
C GLU A 237 -17.30 -5.60 12.62
N LEU A 238 -16.35 -6.46 12.26
CA LEU A 238 -15.68 -6.49 10.96
C LEU A 238 -15.65 -7.93 10.44
N PRO A 239 -16.79 -8.46 9.98
CA PRO A 239 -16.92 -9.87 9.63
C PRO A 239 -15.98 -10.31 8.50
N ASN A 240 -15.67 -9.43 7.55
CA ASN A 240 -14.72 -9.76 6.49
C ASN A 240 -13.28 -9.77 6.99
N VAL A 241 -12.91 -8.87 7.92
CA VAL A 241 -11.59 -8.93 8.59
C VAL A 241 -11.48 -10.22 9.39
N ASP A 242 -12.54 -10.63 10.10
CA ASP A 242 -12.57 -11.90 10.83
C ASP A 242 -12.36 -13.09 9.89
N LEU A 243 -13.02 -13.07 8.72
CA LEU A 243 -12.89 -14.09 7.70
C LEU A 243 -11.46 -14.17 7.15
N VAL A 244 -10.94 -13.07 6.60
CA VAL A 244 -9.63 -13.08 5.93
C VAL A 244 -8.47 -13.30 6.90
N THR A 245 -8.59 -12.89 8.16
CA THR A 245 -7.57 -13.12 9.18
C THR A 245 -7.33 -14.61 9.45
N GLN A 246 -8.33 -15.46 9.19
CA GLN A 246 -8.23 -16.89 9.45
C GLN A 246 -7.37 -17.62 8.41
N ASP A 247 -7.41 -17.20 7.16
CA ASP A 247 -6.93 -17.98 6.02
C ASP A 247 -5.99 -17.23 5.07
N MET A 248 -5.84 -15.89 5.20
CA MET A 248 -4.91 -15.15 4.35
C MET A 248 -3.45 -15.55 4.60
N ILE A 249 -2.69 -15.63 3.53
CA ILE A 249 -1.25 -15.92 3.53
C ILE A 249 -0.57 -15.23 2.35
N SER A 250 0.68 -14.85 2.52
CA SER A 250 1.52 -14.34 1.43
C SER A 250 2.70 -15.27 1.19
N ILE A 251 3.00 -15.50 -0.08
CA ILE A 251 4.15 -16.27 -0.56
C ILE A 251 5.19 -15.36 -1.19
N PRO A 252 6.46 -15.79 -1.31
CA PRO A 252 7.53 -14.98 -1.91
C PRO A 252 7.20 -14.58 -3.35
N VAL A 253 7.36 -13.29 -3.67
CA VAL A 253 7.06 -12.72 -5.01
C VAL A 253 8.13 -11.73 -5.48
N GLY A 254 9.07 -11.37 -4.61
CA GLY A 254 10.05 -10.31 -4.82
C GLY A 254 10.97 -10.51 -6.01
N TRP A 255 11.71 -9.47 -6.37
CA TRP A 255 12.64 -9.47 -7.51
C TRP A 255 13.76 -10.52 -7.38
N TRP A 256 14.02 -11.01 -6.16
CA TRP A 256 14.99 -12.08 -5.88
C TRP A 256 14.43 -13.50 -6.12
N VAL A 257 13.13 -13.63 -6.38
CA VAL A 257 12.49 -14.92 -6.73
C VAL A 257 12.72 -15.19 -8.21
N THR A 258 13.57 -16.17 -8.50
CA THR A 258 13.87 -16.56 -9.88
C THR A 258 12.71 -17.34 -10.52
N PRO A 259 12.70 -17.53 -11.85
CA PRO A 259 11.73 -18.42 -12.50
C PRO A 259 11.72 -19.83 -11.89
N GLU A 260 12.88 -20.39 -11.58
CA GLU A 260 13.03 -21.71 -10.97
C GLU A 260 12.47 -21.74 -9.54
N ASP A 261 12.69 -20.68 -8.76
CA ASP A 261 12.13 -20.56 -7.40
C ASP A 261 10.62 -20.52 -7.42
N ARG A 262 10.01 -19.72 -8.31
CA ARG A 262 8.53 -19.63 -8.39
C ARG A 262 7.90 -20.93 -8.88
N GLU A 263 8.55 -21.68 -9.81
CA GLU A 263 8.11 -23.00 -10.22
C GLU A 263 8.14 -23.98 -9.05
N ARG A 264 9.24 -23.99 -8.29
CA ARG A 264 9.37 -24.80 -7.09
C ARG A 264 8.31 -24.47 -6.03
N ILE A 265 8.01 -23.18 -5.83
CA ILE A 265 6.94 -22.73 -4.91
C ILE A 265 5.59 -23.32 -5.35
N VAL A 266 5.26 -23.22 -6.61
CA VAL A 266 4.01 -23.75 -7.18
C VAL A 266 3.93 -25.27 -7.06
N GLU A 267 5.00 -25.98 -7.39
CA GLU A 267 5.03 -27.45 -7.26
C GLU A 267 4.88 -27.90 -5.81
N CYS A 268 5.49 -27.18 -4.85
CA CYS A 268 5.29 -27.44 -3.44
C CYS A 268 3.82 -27.27 -3.02
N ILE A 269 3.16 -26.23 -3.49
CA ILE A 269 1.73 -26.00 -3.20
C ILE A 269 0.84 -27.09 -3.82
N LYS A 270 1.15 -27.55 -5.04
CA LYS A 270 0.41 -28.62 -5.74
C LYS A 270 0.49 -29.98 -5.03
N GLN A 271 1.50 -30.23 -4.22
CA GLN A 271 1.62 -31.47 -3.45
C GLN A 271 0.55 -31.57 -2.35
N GLY A 272 -0.10 -30.45 -1.99
CA GLY A 272 -1.05 -30.37 -0.91
C GLY A 272 -0.41 -30.27 0.48
N TRP A 273 -1.19 -29.95 1.49
CA TRP A 273 -0.74 -29.73 2.87
C TRP A 273 -1.74 -30.18 3.92
#